data_8dca6b60c1610915044b77f2789b4c7e
#
_entry.id   8dca6b60c1610915044b77f2789b4c7e
#
_cell.length_a   1.000
_cell.length_b   1.000
_cell.length_c   1.000
_cell.angle_alpha   90.00
_cell.angle_beta   90.00
_cell.angle_gamma   90.00
#
_symmetry.space_group_name_H-M   'P 1'
#
loop_
_entity.id
_entity.type
_entity.pdbx_description
1 polymer ?
#
loop_
_entity_poly.entity_id
_entity_poly.type
_entity_poly.pdbx_seq_one_letter_code
_entity_poly.pdbx_strand_id
1 'polypeptide(L)'
;VIPKPYLFVEHYPIMKDICYQMRERGMTFEEAESRIKEMEDDLHISIARTQIYWNNVISRMANNRTNKKLVLQNTLKFIDEHHVPMSPEIYYSLLHTITSIEDYTKVKGLYKGELNIGHIFVLLKKIPEFAKYRIAEWAFVACLRQEFDEWYDFLCSISEKEQEKRIKIMLQSERYKQLQVI
;
A
#
# COMPACT_ATOMS: atom_id res chain seq x y z
N VAL A 1 23.00 -21.35 -18.80
CA VAL A 1 22.13 -20.37 -18.15
C VAL A 1 21.12 -21.12 -17.29
N ILE A 2 21.22 -20.97 -15.98
CA ILE A 2 20.29 -21.58 -15.03
C ILE A 2 18.93 -20.86 -15.13
N PRO A 3 17.81 -21.57 -15.30
CA PRO A 3 16.48 -20.94 -15.36
C PRO A 3 16.18 -20.10 -14.11
N LYS A 4 15.59 -18.92 -14.28
CA LYS A 4 15.24 -17.99 -13.19
C LYS A 4 14.56 -18.64 -11.95
N PRO A 5 13.62 -19.59 -12.09
CA PRO A 5 13.02 -20.26 -10.94
C PRO A 5 14.00 -21.05 -10.08
N TYR A 6 15.04 -21.57 -10.68
CA TYR A 6 16.06 -22.36 -9.99
C TYR A 6 16.93 -21.48 -9.09
N LEU A 7 17.36 -20.32 -9.60
CA LEU A 7 18.11 -19.31 -8.85
C LEU A 7 17.32 -18.80 -7.65
N PHE A 8 16.02 -18.65 -7.82
CA PHE A 8 15.12 -18.17 -6.76
C PHE A 8 15.06 -19.12 -5.55
N VAL A 9 14.98 -20.43 -5.80
CA VAL A 9 14.91 -21.45 -4.74
C VAL A 9 16.20 -21.53 -3.96
N GLU A 10 17.36 -21.46 -4.64
CA GLU A 10 18.68 -21.52 -4.00
C GLU A 10 18.95 -20.31 -3.12
N HIS A 11 18.45 -19.14 -3.49
CA HIS A 11 18.68 -17.89 -2.77
C HIS A 11 17.62 -17.54 -1.72
N TYR A 12 16.58 -18.35 -1.62
CA TYR A 12 15.48 -18.10 -0.68
C TYR A 12 15.93 -17.99 0.78
N PRO A 13 16.81 -18.86 1.30
CA PRO A 13 17.34 -18.73 2.66
C PRO A 13 18.09 -17.43 2.91
N ILE A 14 18.87 -16.95 1.94
CA ILE A 14 19.62 -15.69 2.02
C ILE A 14 18.66 -14.51 2.14
N MET A 15 17.66 -14.46 1.27
CA MET A 15 16.67 -13.38 1.29
C MET A 15 15.81 -13.41 2.54
N LYS A 16 15.49 -14.60 3.04
CA LYS A 16 14.76 -14.77 4.30
C LYS A 16 15.53 -14.22 5.50
N ASP A 17 16.83 -14.50 5.57
CA ASP A 17 17.70 -13.98 6.62
C ASP A 17 17.82 -12.45 6.56
N ILE A 18 18.04 -11.90 5.38
CA ILE A 18 18.12 -10.45 5.19
C ILE A 18 16.81 -9.76 5.60
N CYS A 19 15.65 -10.29 5.20
CA CYS A 19 14.35 -9.77 5.61
C CYS A 19 14.16 -9.83 7.13
N TYR A 20 14.62 -10.89 7.77
CA TYR A 20 14.61 -11.02 9.23
C TYR A 20 15.48 -9.95 9.88
N GLN A 21 16.72 -9.76 9.41
CA GLN A 21 17.63 -8.73 9.92
C GLN A 21 17.05 -7.31 9.77
N MET A 22 16.37 -7.05 8.67
CA MET A 22 15.71 -5.76 8.44
C MET A 22 14.58 -5.51 9.44
N ARG A 23 13.73 -6.51 9.70
CA ARG A 23 12.58 -6.38 10.60
C ARG A 23 12.98 -6.33 12.07
N GLU A 24 13.82 -7.29 12.49
CA GLU A 24 14.10 -7.53 13.91
C GLU A 24 15.31 -6.76 14.43
N ARG A 25 16.29 -6.49 13.57
CA ARG A 25 17.54 -5.85 13.95
C ARG A 25 17.78 -4.48 13.32
N GLY A 26 16.84 -4.00 12.57
CA GLY A 26 16.90 -2.66 12.00
C GLY A 26 17.94 -2.46 10.89
N MET A 27 18.31 -3.54 10.19
CA MET A 27 19.20 -3.43 9.02
C MET A 27 18.57 -2.46 8.00
N THR A 28 19.37 -1.49 7.53
CA THR A 28 18.94 -0.51 6.53
C THR A 28 18.91 -1.12 5.13
N PHE A 29 18.24 -0.43 4.20
CA PHE A 29 18.26 -0.82 2.79
C PHE A 29 19.69 -0.86 2.24
N GLU A 30 20.50 0.14 2.54
CA GLU A 30 21.89 0.25 2.09
C GLU A 30 22.74 -0.91 2.63
N GLU A 31 22.59 -1.24 3.91
CA GLU A 31 23.28 -2.39 4.52
C GLU A 31 22.85 -3.71 3.89
N ALA A 32 21.55 -3.88 3.66
CA ALA A 32 21.00 -5.07 3.01
C ALA A 32 21.52 -5.22 1.58
N GLU A 33 21.52 -4.17 0.78
CA GLU A 33 22.05 -4.19 -0.59
C GLU A 33 23.55 -4.46 -0.64
N SER A 34 24.33 -3.89 0.29
CA SER A 34 25.76 -4.17 0.40
C SER A 34 26.02 -5.63 0.71
N ARG A 35 25.26 -6.22 1.62
CA ARG A 35 25.39 -7.64 1.97
C ARG A 35 24.98 -8.56 0.82
N ILE A 36 23.92 -8.23 0.10
CA ILE A 36 23.50 -8.99 -1.09
C ILE A 36 24.59 -8.92 -2.15
N LYS A 37 25.18 -7.76 -2.39
CA LYS A 37 26.23 -7.57 -3.36
C LYS A 37 27.50 -8.37 -3.02
N GLU A 38 27.91 -8.38 -1.76
CA GLU A 38 29.01 -9.22 -1.29
C GLU A 38 28.78 -10.70 -1.58
N MET A 39 27.57 -11.19 -1.31
CA MET A 39 27.20 -12.56 -1.59
C MET A 39 27.15 -12.86 -3.10
N GLU A 40 26.63 -11.94 -3.90
CA GLU A 40 26.64 -12.06 -5.36
C GLU A 40 28.08 -12.17 -5.92
N ASP A 41 28.97 -11.34 -5.41
CA ASP A 41 30.40 -11.35 -5.82
C ASP A 41 31.10 -12.61 -5.37
N ASP A 42 30.89 -13.05 -4.13
CA ASP A 42 31.55 -14.26 -3.58
C ASP A 42 31.06 -15.54 -4.27
N LEU A 43 29.79 -15.61 -4.60
CA LEU A 43 29.18 -16.80 -5.20
C LEU A 43 29.11 -16.75 -6.73
N HIS A 44 29.52 -15.63 -7.35
CA HIS A 44 29.40 -15.38 -8.79
C HIS A 44 27.97 -15.59 -9.35
N ILE A 45 26.98 -15.10 -8.63
CA ILE A 45 25.56 -15.24 -8.95
C ILE A 45 24.85 -13.91 -8.88
N SER A 46 23.62 -13.86 -9.44
CA SER A 46 22.70 -12.74 -9.27
C SER A 46 21.56 -13.16 -8.37
N ILE A 47 21.34 -12.43 -7.27
CA ILE A 47 20.29 -12.72 -6.30
C ILE A 47 19.06 -11.88 -6.61
N ALA A 48 17.94 -12.54 -6.92
CA ALA A 48 16.66 -11.85 -7.14
C ALA A 48 16.11 -11.29 -5.82
N ARG A 49 15.71 -10.01 -5.82
CA ARG A 49 15.01 -9.39 -4.69
C ARG A 49 13.57 -9.93 -4.65
N THR A 50 13.17 -10.48 -3.51
CA THR A 50 11.82 -11.02 -3.33
C THR A 50 10.79 -9.92 -3.08
N GLN A 51 9.51 -10.23 -3.29
CA GLN A 51 8.43 -9.30 -2.98
C GLN A 51 8.41 -8.94 -1.48
N ILE A 52 8.71 -9.90 -0.61
CA ILE A 52 8.78 -9.67 0.85
C ILE A 52 9.89 -8.68 1.19
N TYR A 53 11.02 -8.77 0.53
CA TYR A 53 12.11 -7.79 0.68
C TYR A 53 11.65 -6.38 0.35
N TRP A 54 11.02 -6.18 -0.81
CA TRP A 54 10.50 -4.87 -1.21
C TRP A 54 9.39 -4.37 -0.28
N ASN A 55 8.50 -5.26 0.16
CA ASN A 55 7.47 -4.91 1.14
C ASN A 55 8.08 -4.35 2.42
N ASN A 56 9.15 -4.98 2.94
CA ASN A 56 9.85 -4.51 4.13
C ASN A 56 10.52 -3.15 3.92
N VAL A 57 11.19 -2.96 2.80
CA VAL A 57 11.86 -1.69 2.45
C VAL A 57 10.84 -0.55 2.39
N ILE A 58 9.77 -0.73 1.64
CA ILE A 58 8.75 0.32 1.45
C ILE A 58 7.97 0.58 2.74
N SER A 59 7.60 -0.45 3.49
CA SER A 59 6.93 -0.29 4.78
C SER A 59 7.76 0.54 5.75
N ARG A 60 9.05 0.30 5.79
CA ARG A 60 9.97 1.07 6.64
C ARG A 60 10.09 2.53 6.22
N MET A 61 10.19 2.80 4.93
CA MET A 61 10.20 4.17 4.40
C MET A 61 8.90 4.89 4.73
N ALA A 62 7.76 4.24 4.53
CA ALA A 62 6.43 4.79 4.77
C ALA A 62 6.15 5.09 6.24
N ASN A 63 6.78 4.35 7.16
CA ASN A 63 6.64 4.54 8.60
C ASN A 63 7.55 5.64 9.18
N ASN A 64 8.31 6.33 8.36
CA ASN A 64 9.12 7.44 8.82
C ASN A 64 8.22 8.61 9.26
N ARG A 65 8.39 9.05 10.51
CA ARG A 65 7.49 10.03 11.15
C ARG A 65 7.86 11.49 10.92
N THR A 66 8.99 11.77 10.27
CA THR A 66 9.58 13.12 10.28
C THR A 66 8.88 14.15 9.40
N ASN A 67 8.46 13.80 8.18
CA ASN A 67 7.70 14.72 7.31
C ASN A 67 6.87 13.94 6.30
N LYS A 68 5.57 13.86 6.52
CA LYS A 68 4.65 13.03 5.72
C LYS A 68 4.64 13.37 4.22
N LYS A 69 4.76 14.64 3.86
CA LYS A 69 4.79 15.04 2.43
C LYS A 69 6.06 14.56 1.74
N LEU A 70 7.20 14.69 2.41
CA LEU A 70 8.47 14.19 1.91
C LEU A 70 8.51 12.67 1.86
N VAL A 71 7.90 11.99 2.82
CA VAL A 71 7.84 10.52 2.86
C VAL A 71 7.13 9.99 1.62
N LEU A 72 5.97 10.51 1.26
CA LEU A 72 5.27 10.09 0.05
C LEU A 72 6.11 10.34 -1.21
N GLN A 73 6.64 11.54 -1.36
CA GLN A 73 7.45 11.91 -2.52
C GLN A 73 8.69 11.03 -2.64
N ASN A 74 9.42 10.82 -1.55
CA ASN A 74 10.63 10.00 -1.53
C ASN A 74 10.33 8.53 -1.80
N THR A 75 9.21 8.01 -1.27
CA THR A 75 8.80 6.63 -1.48
C THR A 75 8.41 6.39 -2.94
N LEU A 76 7.65 7.30 -3.54
CA LEU A 76 7.29 7.22 -4.97
C LEU A 76 8.52 7.28 -5.87
N LYS A 77 9.45 8.16 -5.56
CA LYS A 77 10.73 8.27 -6.29
C LYS A 77 11.54 6.99 -6.18
N PHE A 78 11.64 6.41 -4.99
CA PHE A 78 12.34 5.16 -4.75
C PHE A 78 11.73 4.00 -5.55
N ILE A 79 10.39 3.88 -5.54
CA ILE A 79 9.67 2.85 -6.30
C ILE A 79 9.98 2.95 -7.80
N ASP A 80 9.98 4.16 -8.33
CA ASP A 80 10.29 4.42 -9.74
C ASP A 80 11.76 4.11 -10.06
N GLU A 81 12.69 4.63 -9.30
CA GLU A 81 14.15 4.44 -9.52
C GLU A 81 14.58 2.97 -9.44
N HIS A 82 14.02 2.20 -8.51
CA HIS A 82 14.38 0.81 -8.29
C HIS A 82 13.45 -0.18 -8.97
N HIS A 83 12.48 0.29 -9.75
CA HIS A 83 11.48 -0.55 -10.42
C HIS A 83 10.82 -1.55 -9.46
N VAL A 84 10.45 -1.08 -8.28
CA VAL A 84 9.85 -1.93 -7.24
C VAL A 84 8.51 -2.50 -7.73
N PRO A 85 8.34 -3.84 -7.75
CA PRO A 85 7.07 -4.42 -8.15
C PRO A 85 5.99 -4.12 -7.13
N MET A 86 4.87 -3.56 -7.59
CA MET A 86 3.76 -3.20 -6.72
C MET A 86 3.06 -4.44 -6.16
N SER A 87 2.74 -4.40 -4.87
CA SER A 87 1.98 -5.42 -4.16
C SER A 87 0.86 -4.77 -3.34
N PRO A 88 -0.14 -5.55 -2.89
CA PRO A 88 -1.16 -5.03 -1.97
C PRO A 88 -0.55 -4.42 -0.70
N GLU A 89 0.51 -5.01 -0.17
CA GLU A 89 1.22 -4.57 1.03
C GLU A 89 1.96 -3.25 0.82
N ILE A 90 2.63 -3.10 -0.33
CA ILE A 90 3.30 -1.85 -0.69
C ILE A 90 2.26 -0.74 -0.89
N TYR A 91 1.16 -1.04 -1.57
CA TYR A 91 0.08 -0.07 -1.75
C TYR A 91 -0.54 0.35 -0.43
N TYR A 92 -0.77 -0.59 0.49
CA TYR A 92 -1.19 -0.30 1.86
C TYR A 92 -0.24 0.67 2.57
N SER A 93 1.06 0.44 2.47
CA SER A 93 2.09 1.32 3.03
C SER A 93 2.06 2.72 2.42
N LEU A 94 1.90 2.82 1.10
CA LEU A 94 1.76 4.11 0.41
C LEU A 94 0.52 4.89 0.87
N LEU A 95 -0.61 4.22 1.05
CA LEU A 95 -1.83 4.86 1.53
C LEU A 95 -1.67 5.43 2.95
N HIS A 96 -0.81 4.87 3.78
CA HIS A 96 -0.48 5.43 5.09
C HIS A 96 0.28 6.75 5.02
N THR A 97 0.92 7.07 3.90
CA THR A 97 1.68 8.32 3.72
C THR A 97 0.82 9.47 3.23
N ILE A 98 -0.37 9.21 2.69
CA ILE A 98 -1.26 10.26 2.17
C ILE A 98 -1.90 11.06 3.29
N THR A 99 -2.19 12.33 3.03
CA THR A 99 -2.86 13.23 3.98
C THR A 99 -4.02 14.00 3.37
N SER A 100 -4.23 13.87 2.05
CA SER A 100 -5.25 14.61 1.31
C SER A 100 -5.72 13.84 0.08
N ILE A 101 -6.81 14.32 -0.52
CA ILE A 101 -7.31 13.85 -1.82
C ILE A 101 -6.25 14.04 -2.92
N GLU A 102 -5.52 15.14 -2.89
CA GLU A 102 -4.45 15.40 -3.86
C GLU A 102 -3.35 14.35 -3.80
N ASP A 103 -2.95 13.94 -2.59
CA ASP A 103 -1.98 12.87 -2.40
C ASP A 103 -2.52 11.54 -2.93
N TYR A 104 -3.79 11.24 -2.68
CA TYR A 104 -4.43 10.03 -3.22
C TYR A 104 -4.41 10.02 -4.74
N THR A 105 -4.65 11.13 -5.38
CA THR A 105 -4.60 11.26 -6.85
C THR A 105 -3.22 10.85 -7.40
N LYS A 106 -2.14 11.12 -6.67
CA LYS A 106 -0.78 10.72 -7.07
C LYS A 106 -0.55 9.22 -7.01
N VAL A 107 -1.19 8.52 -6.08
CA VAL A 107 -1.01 7.06 -5.89
C VAL A 107 -2.12 6.24 -6.53
N LYS A 108 -3.24 6.87 -6.88
CA LYS A 108 -4.34 6.22 -7.59
C LYS A 108 -3.83 5.63 -8.91
N GLY A 109 -4.14 4.37 -9.16
CA GLY A 109 -3.75 3.67 -10.38
C GLY A 109 -2.37 3.03 -10.36
N LEU A 110 -1.55 3.23 -9.32
CA LEU A 110 -0.29 2.50 -9.16
C LEU A 110 -0.51 1.02 -8.86
N TYR A 111 -1.59 0.69 -8.17
CA TYR A 111 -2.00 -0.67 -7.88
C TYR A 111 -3.13 -1.08 -8.82
N LYS A 112 -2.87 -2.07 -9.66
CA LYS A 112 -3.83 -2.57 -10.67
C LYS A 112 -4.81 -3.60 -10.12
N GLY A 113 -4.59 -4.09 -8.89
CA GLY A 113 -5.46 -5.05 -8.24
C GLY A 113 -6.69 -4.43 -7.60
N GLU A 114 -7.57 -5.29 -7.08
CA GLU A 114 -8.73 -4.87 -6.31
C GLU A 114 -8.33 -4.36 -4.93
N LEU A 115 -8.89 -3.23 -4.50
CA LEU A 115 -8.67 -2.70 -3.17
C LEU A 115 -9.24 -3.65 -2.11
N ASN A 116 -8.42 -4.01 -1.13
CA ASN A 116 -8.87 -4.81 0.01
C ASN A 116 -9.44 -3.92 1.14
N ILE A 117 -10.02 -4.56 2.14
CA ILE A 117 -10.61 -3.85 3.30
C ILE A 117 -9.58 -2.95 4.00
N GLY A 118 -8.35 -3.42 4.14
CA GLY A 118 -7.26 -2.63 4.75
C GLY A 118 -6.99 -1.33 3.98
N HIS A 119 -6.92 -1.40 2.66
CA HIS A 119 -6.76 -0.22 1.80
C HIS A 119 -7.88 0.79 2.02
N ILE A 120 -9.12 0.33 2.01
CA ILE A 120 -10.29 1.19 2.14
C ILE A 120 -10.34 1.85 3.52
N PHE A 121 -10.05 1.11 4.59
CA PHE A 121 -9.97 1.69 5.94
C PHE A 121 -8.92 2.79 6.05
N VAL A 122 -7.74 2.59 5.46
CA VAL A 122 -6.69 3.61 5.48
C VAL A 122 -7.13 4.85 4.72
N LEU A 123 -7.75 4.69 3.55
CA LEU A 123 -8.28 5.81 2.77
C LEU A 123 -9.32 6.60 3.56
N LEU A 124 -10.28 5.93 4.21
CA LEU A 124 -11.27 6.58 5.04
C LEU A 124 -10.68 7.36 6.22
N LYS A 125 -9.56 6.88 6.77
CA LYS A 125 -8.85 7.56 7.86
C LYS A 125 -8.01 8.74 7.40
N LYS A 126 -7.37 8.60 6.24
CA LYS A 126 -6.36 9.57 5.76
C LYS A 126 -6.95 10.71 4.96
N ILE A 127 -8.09 10.54 4.36
CA ILE A 127 -8.77 11.58 3.59
C ILE A 127 -9.73 12.34 4.51
N PRO A 128 -9.46 13.63 4.83
CA PRO A 128 -10.28 14.40 5.79
C PRO A 128 -11.75 14.47 5.41
N GLU A 129 -12.06 14.49 4.14
CA GLU A 129 -13.41 14.57 3.61
C GLU A 129 -14.27 13.35 4.00
N PHE A 130 -13.63 12.23 4.32
CA PHE A 130 -14.32 11.03 4.79
C PHE A 130 -14.38 10.91 6.32
N ALA A 131 -13.72 11.78 7.06
CA ALA A 131 -13.61 11.69 8.53
C ALA A 131 -14.96 11.75 9.24
N LYS A 132 -15.91 12.52 8.71
CA LYS A 132 -17.26 12.67 9.25
C LYS A 132 -18.13 11.42 9.13
N TYR A 133 -17.72 10.46 8.31
CA TYR A 133 -18.49 9.24 8.03
C TYR A 133 -17.98 8.00 8.79
N ARG A 134 -17.07 8.17 9.74
CA ARG A 134 -16.46 7.06 10.50
C ARG A 134 -17.46 6.18 11.24
N ILE A 135 -18.60 6.72 11.65
CA ILE A 135 -19.65 5.98 12.36
C ILE A 135 -20.22 4.86 11.49
N ALA A 136 -20.21 5.05 10.17
CA ALA A 136 -20.67 4.08 9.20
C ALA A 136 -19.53 3.33 8.51
N GLU A 137 -18.33 3.34 9.09
CA GLU A 137 -17.10 2.88 8.45
C GLU A 137 -17.22 1.45 7.89
N TRP A 138 -17.74 0.52 8.66
CA TRP A 138 -17.93 -0.87 8.22
C TRP A 138 -18.91 -0.99 7.05
N ALA A 139 -20.03 -0.33 7.15
CA ALA A 139 -21.05 -0.35 6.14
C ALA A 139 -20.57 0.34 4.85
N PHE A 140 -19.91 1.45 5.04
CA PHE A 140 -19.33 2.21 3.95
C PHE A 140 -18.27 1.38 3.19
N VAL A 141 -17.35 0.75 3.91
CA VAL A 141 -16.35 -0.15 3.34
C VAL A 141 -17.00 -1.28 2.54
N ALA A 142 -17.98 -1.95 3.12
CA ALA A 142 -18.61 -3.08 2.48
C ALA A 142 -19.38 -2.70 1.20
N CYS A 143 -20.03 -1.52 1.21
CA CYS A 143 -20.75 -1.01 0.03
C CYS A 143 -19.81 -0.49 -1.07
N LEU A 144 -18.68 0.10 -0.71
CA LEU A 144 -17.79 0.76 -1.66
C LEU A 144 -16.59 -0.09 -2.11
N ARG A 145 -16.42 -1.28 -1.57
CA ARG A 145 -15.24 -2.11 -1.81
C ARG A 145 -14.90 -2.30 -3.30
N GLN A 146 -15.91 -2.47 -4.13
CA GLN A 146 -15.75 -2.69 -5.57
C GLN A 146 -15.86 -1.41 -6.40
N GLU A 147 -16.43 -0.36 -5.85
CA GLU A 147 -16.79 0.86 -6.55
C GLU A 147 -16.12 2.11 -5.95
N PHE A 148 -15.09 1.91 -5.10
CA PHE A 148 -14.49 3.01 -4.35
C PHE A 148 -13.98 4.14 -5.23
N ASP A 149 -13.30 3.84 -6.32
CA ASP A 149 -12.74 4.87 -7.21
C ASP A 149 -13.83 5.67 -7.91
N GLU A 150 -14.90 5.03 -8.33
CA GLU A 150 -16.07 5.71 -8.92
C GLU A 150 -16.77 6.58 -7.89
N TRP A 151 -16.92 6.08 -6.68
CA TRP A 151 -17.48 6.84 -5.55
C TRP A 151 -16.60 8.03 -5.19
N TYR A 152 -15.32 7.83 -5.14
CA TYR A 152 -14.36 8.90 -4.87
C TYR A 152 -14.46 10.02 -5.90
N ASP A 153 -14.42 9.68 -7.18
CA ASP A 153 -14.54 10.65 -8.28
C ASP A 153 -15.89 11.38 -8.23
N PHE A 154 -16.94 10.66 -7.96
CA PHE A 154 -18.28 11.23 -7.78
C PHE A 154 -18.35 12.18 -6.59
N LEU A 155 -17.85 11.78 -5.42
CA LEU A 155 -17.83 12.62 -4.22
C LEU A 155 -17.03 13.90 -4.42
N CYS A 156 -15.92 13.84 -5.15
CA CYS A 156 -15.14 15.03 -5.48
C CYS A 156 -15.89 16.01 -6.39
N SER A 157 -16.86 15.53 -7.16
CA SER A 157 -17.62 16.33 -8.12
C SER A 157 -18.88 17.01 -7.54
N ILE A 158 -19.32 16.63 -6.34
CA ILE A 158 -20.56 17.13 -5.75
C ILE A 158 -20.33 17.94 -4.46
N SER A 159 -21.32 18.76 -4.09
CA SER A 159 -21.27 19.56 -2.88
C SER A 159 -21.32 18.70 -1.61
N GLU A 160 -20.82 19.22 -0.50
CA GLU A 160 -20.82 18.53 0.80
C GLU A 160 -22.22 18.09 1.23
N LYS A 161 -23.22 18.94 1.02
CA LYS A 161 -24.62 18.63 1.34
C LYS A 161 -25.15 17.46 0.51
N GLU A 162 -24.81 17.40 -0.76
CA GLU A 162 -25.21 16.31 -1.64
C GLU A 162 -24.47 15.01 -1.28
N GLN A 163 -23.21 15.10 -0.87
CA GLN A 163 -22.44 13.96 -0.36
C GLN A 163 -23.14 13.32 0.85
N GLU A 164 -23.55 14.12 1.83
CA GLU A 164 -24.30 13.63 3.01
C GLU A 164 -25.60 12.92 2.63
N LYS A 165 -26.33 13.50 1.71
CA LYS A 165 -27.59 12.91 1.22
C LYS A 165 -27.36 11.54 0.56
N ARG A 166 -26.35 11.45 -0.30
CA ARG A 166 -26.02 10.20 -1.00
C ARG A 166 -25.57 9.11 -0.05
N ILE A 167 -24.77 9.45 0.96
CA ILE A 167 -24.33 8.49 1.97
C ILE A 167 -25.51 8.00 2.82
N LYS A 168 -26.43 8.88 3.20
CA LYS A 168 -27.65 8.47 3.92
C LYS A 168 -28.47 7.46 3.10
N ILE A 169 -28.63 7.71 1.79
CA ILE A 169 -29.32 6.78 0.88
C ILE A 169 -28.61 5.43 0.83
N MET A 170 -27.30 5.44 0.70
CA MET A 170 -26.48 4.22 0.68
C MET A 170 -26.62 3.41 1.97
N LEU A 171 -26.60 4.07 3.14
CA LEU A 171 -26.77 3.42 4.44
C LEU A 171 -28.15 2.79 4.63
N GLN A 172 -29.17 3.28 3.90
CA GLN A 172 -30.51 2.73 3.92
C GLN A 172 -30.74 1.64 2.86
N SER A 173 -29.74 1.37 2.00
CA SER A 173 -29.87 0.36 0.94
C SER A 173 -29.99 -1.06 1.49
N GLU A 174 -30.66 -1.93 0.72
CA GLU A 174 -30.77 -3.36 1.07
C GLU A 174 -29.39 -4.04 1.14
N ARG A 175 -28.45 -3.64 0.29
CA ARG A 175 -27.07 -4.13 0.32
C ARG A 175 -26.40 -3.85 1.67
N TYR A 176 -26.57 -2.65 2.20
CA TYR A 176 -26.07 -2.29 3.54
C TYR A 176 -26.74 -3.12 4.64
N LYS A 177 -28.07 -3.27 4.61
CA LYS A 177 -28.81 -4.07 5.59
C LYS A 177 -28.36 -5.53 5.59
N GLN A 178 -28.12 -6.12 4.41
CA GLN A 178 -27.60 -7.48 4.28
C GLN A 178 -26.22 -7.63 4.92
N LEU A 179 -25.35 -6.62 4.83
CA LEU A 179 -24.03 -6.63 5.41
C LEU A 179 -24.01 -6.53 6.94
N GLN A 180 -25.03 -5.92 7.53
CA GLN A 180 -25.18 -5.86 9.00
C GLN A 180 -25.49 -7.21 9.64
N VAL A 181 -25.98 -8.18 8.87
CA VAL A 181 -26.37 -9.51 9.35
C VAL A 181 -25.19 -10.52 9.31
N ILE A 182 -24.11 -10.15 8.66
CA ILE A 182 -22.90 -10.96 8.59
C ILE A 182 -21.94 -10.55 9.70
#